data_4c852104eec4e63625429f44f3293b12
#
_entry.id   4c852104eec4e63625429f44f3293b12
#
_cell.length_a   1.000
_cell.length_b   1.000
_cell.length_c   1.000
_cell.angle_alpha   90.00
_cell.angle_beta   90.00
_cell.angle_gamma   90.00
#
_symmetry.space_group_name_H-M   'P 1'
#
loop_
_entity.id
_entity.type
_entity.pdbx_description
1 polymer ?
#
loop_
_entity_poly.entity_id
_entity_poly.type
_entity_poly.pdbx_seq_one_letter_code
_entity_poly.pdbx_strand_id
1 'polypeptide(L)'
;DNACVRDNACVRDNACVRDNACVRGNACVRGNSEVYDNACVRGNVEVRGNACVRGNAEISGNIEMSGDAEISGNAWVSGKLH
;
A
#
# COMPACT_ATOMS: atom_id res chain seq x y z
N ASP A 1 -7.40 -14.91 -2.63
CA ASP A 1 -6.75 -14.56 -1.37
C ASP A 1 -7.69 -13.73 -0.50
N ASN A 2 -7.20 -13.22 0.61
CA ASN A 2 -8.03 -12.45 1.52
C ASN A 2 -7.77 -10.95 1.42
N ALA A 3 -7.20 -10.50 0.32
CA ALA A 3 -6.93 -9.09 0.14
C ALA A 3 -8.22 -8.28 0.15
N CYS A 4 -8.16 -7.10 0.73
CA CYS A 4 -9.28 -6.19 0.83
C CYS A 4 -8.95 -4.85 0.21
N VAL A 5 -9.79 -4.39 -0.69
CA VAL A 5 -9.70 -3.05 -1.24
C VAL A 5 -11.08 -2.42 -1.05
N ARG A 6 -11.18 -1.40 -0.23
CA ARG A 6 -12.50 -0.84 0.06
C ARG A 6 -12.44 0.66 0.32
N ASP A 7 -13.62 1.21 0.62
CA ASP A 7 -13.80 2.64 0.74
C ASP A 7 -13.45 3.29 -0.59
N ASN A 8 -12.69 4.34 -0.60
CA ASN A 8 -12.32 5.03 -1.83
C ASN A 8 -10.96 4.58 -2.36
N ALA A 9 -10.49 3.42 -1.94
CA ALA A 9 -9.20 2.91 -2.38
C ALA A 9 -9.23 2.58 -3.86
N CYS A 10 -8.11 2.79 -4.51
CA CYS A 10 -7.93 2.52 -5.93
C CYS A 10 -6.73 1.61 -6.15
N VAL A 11 -6.91 0.58 -6.94
CA VAL A 11 -5.80 -0.28 -7.38
C VAL A 11 -5.88 -0.34 -8.88
N ARG A 12 -4.88 0.14 -9.58
CA ARG A 12 -4.95 0.17 -11.03
C ARG A 12 -3.59 -0.05 -11.66
N ASP A 13 -3.59 -0.03 -13.00
CA ASP A 13 -2.42 -0.34 -13.80
C ASP A 13 -2.00 -1.78 -13.49
N ASN A 14 -0.74 -2.02 -13.24
CA ASN A 14 -0.24 -3.36 -12.94
C ASN A 14 -0.07 -3.61 -11.44
N ALA A 15 -0.72 -2.80 -10.61
CA ALA A 15 -0.61 -2.96 -9.18
C ALA A 15 -1.25 -4.26 -8.73
N CYS A 16 -0.68 -4.85 -7.69
CA CYS A 16 -1.15 -6.11 -7.12
C CYS A 16 -1.41 -5.94 -5.63
N VAL A 17 -2.58 -6.38 -5.20
CA VAL A 17 -2.93 -6.47 -3.79
C VAL A 17 -3.36 -7.91 -3.54
N ARG A 18 -2.65 -8.62 -2.70
CA ARG A 18 -2.93 -10.05 -2.54
C ARG A 18 -2.64 -10.53 -1.13
N ASP A 19 -2.91 -11.81 -0.91
CA ASP A 19 -2.77 -12.46 0.39
C ASP A 19 -3.69 -11.76 1.37
N ASN A 20 -3.23 -11.38 2.54
CA ASN A 20 -4.07 -10.74 3.54
C ASN A 20 -3.91 -9.23 3.57
N ALA A 21 -3.43 -8.64 2.50
CA ALA A 21 -3.22 -7.20 2.44
C ALA A 21 -4.54 -6.44 2.47
N CYS A 22 -4.51 -5.27 3.03
CA CYS A 22 -5.66 -4.37 3.12
C CYS A 22 -5.32 -3.01 2.56
N VAL A 23 -6.15 -2.52 1.65
CA VAL A 23 -6.02 -1.17 1.11
C VAL A 23 -7.36 -0.48 1.29
N ARG A 24 -7.38 0.59 2.04
CA ARG A 24 -8.66 1.25 2.30
C ARG A 24 -8.47 2.74 2.57
N GLY A 25 -9.58 3.43 2.76
CA GLY A 25 -9.58 4.87 2.86
C GLY A 25 -9.44 5.47 1.49
N ASN A 26 -8.64 6.51 1.36
CA ASN A 26 -8.37 7.13 0.07
C ASN A 26 -7.06 6.65 -0.53
N ALA A 27 -6.63 5.46 -0.18
CA ALA A 27 -5.36 4.92 -0.67
C ALA A 27 -5.43 4.64 -2.16
N CYS A 28 -4.34 4.86 -2.83
CA CYS A 28 -4.18 4.60 -4.25
C CYS A 28 -2.94 3.75 -4.47
N VAL A 29 -3.10 2.61 -5.13
CA VAL A 29 -1.99 1.72 -5.46
C VAL A 29 -1.98 1.57 -6.97
N ARG A 30 -0.91 1.97 -7.61
CA ARG A 30 -0.86 1.93 -9.06
C ARG A 30 0.57 1.75 -9.57
N GLY A 31 0.69 1.67 -10.89
CA GLY A 31 1.96 1.36 -11.50
C GLY A 31 2.26 -0.12 -11.35
N ASN A 32 3.49 -0.46 -11.07
CA ASN A 32 3.89 -1.84 -10.82
C ASN A 32 4.01 -2.14 -9.32
N SER A 33 3.26 -1.43 -8.51
CA SER A 33 3.31 -1.58 -7.06
C SER A 33 2.75 -2.92 -6.63
N GLU A 34 3.22 -3.40 -5.48
CA GLU A 34 2.73 -4.64 -4.89
C GLU A 34 2.45 -4.43 -3.41
N VAL A 35 1.29 -4.87 -2.97
CA VAL A 35 0.93 -4.88 -1.55
C VAL A 35 0.47 -6.29 -1.22
N TYR A 36 1.17 -6.99 -0.33
CA TYR A 36 0.80 -8.36 -0.05
C TYR A 36 1.23 -8.78 1.35
N ASP A 37 0.99 -10.05 1.66
CA ASP A 37 1.14 -10.61 2.99
C ASP A 37 0.13 -9.94 3.93
N ASN A 38 0.55 -9.48 5.09
CA ASN A 38 -0.36 -8.84 6.04
C ASN A 38 -0.26 -7.32 6.02
N ALA A 39 0.19 -6.75 4.90
CA ALA A 39 0.36 -5.31 4.78
C ALA A 39 -0.98 -4.59 4.87
N CYS A 40 -0.94 -3.41 5.43
CA CYS A 40 -2.12 -2.57 5.60
C CYS A 40 -1.81 -1.18 5.08
N VAL A 41 -2.62 -0.68 4.16
CA VAL A 41 -2.46 0.64 3.59
C VAL A 41 -3.77 1.38 3.77
N ARG A 42 -3.74 2.49 4.47
CA ARG A 42 -4.97 3.23 4.74
C ARG A 42 -4.71 4.72 4.86
N GLY A 43 -5.79 5.48 4.86
CA GLY A 43 -5.69 6.93 4.88
C GLY A 43 -5.45 7.45 3.47
N ASN A 44 -4.73 8.56 3.35
CA ASN A 44 -4.48 9.21 2.06
C ASN A 44 -3.17 8.75 1.44
N VAL A 45 -2.93 7.46 1.42
CA VAL A 45 -1.67 6.88 0.97
C VAL A 45 -1.69 6.72 -0.54
N GLU A 46 -0.60 7.07 -1.17
CA GLU A 46 -0.41 6.86 -2.60
C GLU A 46 0.83 5.99 -2.80
N VAL A 47 0.67 4.85 -3.45
CA VAL A 47 1.75 3.91 -3.72
C VAL A 47 1.85 3.76 -5.23
N ARG A 48 2.97 4.13 -5.81
CA ARG A 48 3.10 4.08 -7.26
C ARG A 48 4.52 3.77 -7.68
N GLY A 49 4.70 3.62 -8.97
CA GLY A 49 5.98 3.22 -9.50
C GLY A 49 6.20 1.74 -9.26
N ASN A 50 7.36 1.38 -8.76
CA ASN A 50 7.69 -0.01 -8.45
C ASN A 50 7.71 -0.28 -6.95
N ALA A 51 6.89 0.44 -6.20
CA ALA A 51 6.87 0.32 -4.74
C ALA A 51 6.37 -1.06 -4.31
N CYS A 52 6.85 -1.51 -3.18
CA CYS A 52 6.52 -2.81 -2.62
C CYS A 52 6.20 -2.66 -1.14
N VAL A 53 5.05 -3.17 -0.72
CA VAL A 53 4.66 -3.15 0.69
C VAL A 53 4.29 -4.58 1.06
N ARG A 54 4.98 -5.14 2.03
CA ARG A 54 4.77 -6.55 2.35
C ARG A 54 5.09 -6.84 3.82
N GLY A 55 4.86 -8.08 4.20
CA GLY A 55 5.04 -8.51 5.58
C GLY A 55 3.94 -7.96 6.44
N ASN A 56 4.28 -7.51 7.64
CA ASN A 56 3.32 -6.91 8.55
C ASN A 56 3.37 -5.38 8.51
N ALA A 57 3.77 -4.82 7.39
CA ALA A 57 3.90 -3.38 7.24
C ALA A 57 2.56 -2.69 7.37
N GLU A 58 2.58 -1.51 7.92
CA GLU A 58 1.38 -0.70 8.07
C GLU A 58 1.69 0.72 7.62
N ILE A 59 0.89 1.24 6.72
CA ILE A 59 1.05 2.59 6.19
C ILE A 59 -0.24 3.35 6.44
N SER A 60 -0.13 4.50 7.08
CA SER A 60 -1.31 5.30 7.37
C SER A 60 -0.96 6.78 7.33
N GLY A 61 -1.99 7.61 7.25
CA GLY A 61 -1.81 9.05 7.21
C GLY A 61 -1.67 9.55 5.79
N ASN A 62 -0.87 10.58 5.58
CA ASN A 62 -0.69 11.23 4.28
C ASN A 62 0.64 10.82 3.65
N ILE A 63 0.76 9.60 3.26
CA ILE A 63 2.00 9.00 2.77
C ILE A 63 2.00 9.00 1.25
N GLU A 64 3.14 9.28 0.67
CA GLU A 64 3.34 9.17 -0.76
C GLU A 64 4.59 8.34 -1.02
N MET A 65 4.44 7.24 -1.73
CA MET A 65 5.54 6.37 -2.09
C MET A 65 5.64 6.28 -3.59
N SER A 66 6.82 6.44 -4.11
CA SER A 66 7.02 6.38 -5.55
C SER A 66 8.42 5.84 -5.83
N GLY A 67 8.65 5.53 -7.10
CA GLY A 67 9.92 4.97 -7.52
C GLY A 67 10.04 3.53 -7.03
N ASP A 68 11.21 3.18 -6.48
CA ASP A 68 11.49 1.83 -6.05
C ASP A 68 11.39 1.65 -4.54
N ALA A 69 10.51 2.39 -3.89
CA ALA A 69 10.35 2.29 -2.43
C ALA A 69 9.95 0.88 -2.03
N GLU A 70 10.44 0.45 -0.87
CA GLU A 70 10.14 -0.88 -0.39
C GLU A 70 9.93 -0.84 1.12
N ILE A 71 8.83 -1.41 1.58
CA ILE A 71 8.51 -1.50 3.00
C ILE A 71 8.21 -2.96 3.28
N SER A 72 8.92 -3.53 4.25
CA SER A 72 8.75 -4.95 4.53
C SER A 72 8.97 -5.22 6.03
N GLY A 73 8.66 -6.43 6.44
CA GLY A 73 8.78 -6.84 7.81
C GLY A 73 7.70 -6.19 8.66
N ASN A 74 8.06 -5.76 9.85
CA ASN A 74 7.12 -5.13 10.78
C ASN A 74 7.19 -3.60 10.74
N ALA A 75 7.48 -3.04 9.60
CA ALA A 75 7.65 -1.59 9.47
C ALA A 75 6.32 -0.87 9.66
N TRP A 76 6.38 0.28 10.27
CA TRP A 76 5.24 1.18 10.43
C TRP A 76 5.61 2.51 9.80
N VAL A 77 4.77 2.99 8.91
CA VAL A 77 4.94 4.30 8.30
C VAL A 77 3.68 5.08 8.56
N SER A 78 3.79 6.19 9.24
CA SER A 78 2.62 6.99 9.56
C SER A 78 2.98 8.46 9.51
N GLY A 79 1.95 9.30 9.48
CA GLY A 79 2.15 10.73 9.40
C GLY A 79 2.32 11.16 7.97
N LYS A 80 3.39 11.88 7.69
CA LYS A 80 3.60 12.48 6.38
C LYS A 80 5.00 12.15 5.89
N LEU A 81 5.07 11.58 4.69
CA LEU A 81 6.32 11.12 4.12
C LEU A 81 6.30 11.30 2.61
N HIS A 82 7.39 11.81 2.07
CA HIS A 82 7.53 11.96 0.63
C HIS A 82 8.64 11.11 0.09
#